data_0c4fab68e36e34aca8ea86f565940a19
#
_entry.id   0c4fab68e36e34aca8ea86f565940a19
#
_cell.length_a   1.000
_cell.length_b   1.000
_cell.length_c   1.000
_cell.angle_alpha   90.00
_cell.angle_beta   90.00
_cell.angle_gamma   90.00
#
_symmetry.space_group_name_H-M   'P 1'
#
loop_
_entity.id
_entity.type
_entity.pdbx_description
1 polymer ?
#
loop_
_entity_poly.entity_id
_entity_poly.type
_entity_poly.pdbx_seq_one_letter_code
_entity_poly.pdbx_strand_id
1 'polypeptide(L)'
;MVDNNTGDAGHDPGGGAGDAGYVTVEAAIVATALTVVVGVIVAGIVTVVGYLGTVDLARDAARAAALDPGAAEAAARQVVAAADADAGVTVTGGGAVAPGSAGTVQTLTVDVTRPGRLFDISAGAVIVVEPSTATGDTS
;
A
#
# COMPACT_ATOMS: atom_id res chain seq x y z
N MET A 1 77.50 -20.08 46.01
CA MET A 1 76.22 -20.67 46.40
C MET A 1 75.13 -19.69 45.92
N VAL A 2 74.61 -19.94 44.77
CA VAL A 2 73.68 -19.07 44.06
C VAL A 2 72.41 -19.86 43.81
N ASP A 3 71.34 -19.54 44.52
CA ASP A 3 70.01 -20.14 44.32
C ASP A 3 69.33 -19.30 43.30
N ASN A 4 69.12 -19.91 42.11
CA ASN A 4 68.22 -19.44 41.07
C ASN A 4 66.83 -19.96 41.35
N ASN A 5 66.01 -19.15 41.95
CA ASN A 5 64.57 -19.37 41.97
C ASN A 5 63.92 -18.65 40.78
N THR A 6 63.82 -19.32 39.65
CA THR A 6 63.01 -18.91 38.53
C THR A 6 61.56 -19.27 38.83
N GLY A 7 60.77 -18.29 39.29
CA GLY A 7 59.33 -18.36 39.38
C GLY A 7 58.70 -18.54 37.97
N ASP A 8 58.21 -19.69 37.74
CA ASP A 8 57.38 -20.03 36.56
C ASP A 8 56.05 -19.29 36.72
N ALA A 9 55.89 -18.21 35.96
CA ALA A 9 54.62 -17.51 35.86
C ALA A 9 53.70 -18.36 34.97
N GLY A 10 52.89 -19.15 35.62
CA GLY A 10 51.79 -19.90 34.95
C GLY A 10 50.97 -18.99 34.05
N HIS A 11 51.20 -19.08 32.78
CA HIS A 11 50.37 -18.48 31.77
C HIS A 11 49.07 -19.32 31.71
N ASP A 12 48.01 -18.74 32.24
CA ASP A 12 46.69 -19.36 32.20
C ASP A 12 46.02 -19.10 30.83
N PRO A 13 45.94 -20.07 29.88
CA PRO A 13 45.35 -19.86 28.58
C PRO A 13 43.83 -20.12 28.55
N GLY A 14 43.17 -20.04 29.70
CA GLY A 14 41.79 -20.50 29.86
C GLY A 14 40.64 -19.49 29.59
N GLY A 15 40.94 -18.20 29.33
CA GLY A 15 39.92 -17.17 29.32
C GLY A 15 39.21 -16.85 27.99
N GLY A 16 39.67 -17.37 26.86
CA GLY A 16 39.23 -16.82 25.56
C GLY A 16 38.08 -17.54 24.83
N ALA A 17 37.76 -18.76 25.19
CA ALA A 17 36.77 -19.57 24.40
C ALA A 17 35.31 -19.29 24.78
N GLY A 18 35.02 -18.82 25.99
CA GLY A 18 33.68 -18.52 26.46
C GLY A 18 33.16 -17.19 25.91
N ASP A 19 33.99 -16.18 25.79
CA ASP A 19 33.61 -14.83 25.32
C ASP A 19 33.35 -14.82 23.81
N ALA A 20 34.09 -15.58 23.03
CA ALA A 20 33.90 -15.67 21.57
C ALA A 20 32.54 -16.27 21.18
N GLY A 21 32.05 -17.25 21.95
CA GLY A 21 30.73 -17.85 21.73
C GLY A 21 29.57 -16.90 22.05
N TYR A 22 29.72 -16.08 23.08
CA TYR A 22 28.68 -15.14 23.53
C TYR A 22 28.48 -14.00 22.52
N VAL A 23 29.56 -13.42 22.01
CA VAL A 23 29.53 -12.40 20.96
C VAL A 23 28.86 -12.89 19.68
N THR A 24 29.04 -14.16 19.34
CA THR A 24 28.41 -14.74 18.14
C THR A 24 26.89 -14.89 18.29
N VAL A 25 26.41 -15.27 19.45
CA VAL A 25 24.98 -15.39 19.76
C VAL A 25 24.32 -14.02 19.78
N GLU A 26 24.94 -13.02 20.41
CA GLU A 26 24.45 -11.66 20.43
C GLU A 26 24.35 -11.07 19.02
N ALA A 27 25.39 -11.23 18.21
CA ALA A 27 25.40 -10.79 16.82
C ALA A 27 24.28 -11.47 15.99
N ALA A 28 24.01 -12.74 16.21
CA ALA A 28 22.92 -13.45 15.54
C ALA A 28 21.54 -12.92 15.92
N ILE A 29 21.33 -12.60 17.20
CA ILE A 29 20.06 -12.02 17.68
C ILE A 29 19.85 -10.62 17.09
N VAL A 30 20.89 -9.78 17.10
CA VAL A 30 20.83 -8.43 16.54
C VAL A 30 20.59 -8.48 15.03
N ALA A 31 21.28 -9.37 14.30
CA ALA A 31 21.08 -9.54 12.86
C ALA A 31 19.65 -10.00 12.53
N THR A 32 19.10 -10.93 13.31
CA THR A 32 17.73 -11.39 13.15
C THR A 32 16.72 -10.26 13.41
N ALA A 33 16.89 -9.52 14.50
CA ALA A 33 16.03 -8.38 14.83
C ALA A 33 16.07 -7.32 13.72
N LEU A 34 17.26 -6.98 13.22
CA LEU A 34 17.45 -6.03 12.14
C LEU A 34 16.73 -6.50 10.85
N THR A 35 16.86 -7.78 10.51
CA THR A 35 16.19 -8.36 9.33
C THR A 35 14.67 -8.24 9.42
N VAL A 36 14.09 -8.50 10.60
CA VAL A 36 12.66 -8.35 10.84
C VAL A 36 12.23 -6.89 10.68
N VAL A 37 12.97 -5.94 11.26
CA VAL A 37 12.66 -4.50 11.14
C VAL A 37 12.71 -4.04 9.68
N VAL A 38 13.75 -4.41 8.94
CA VAL A 38 13.87 -4.10 7.51
C VAL A 38 12.72 -4.73 6.72
N GLY A 39 12.36 -5.98 7.03
CA GLY A 39 11.23 -6.66 6.40
C GLY A 39 9.89 -5.92 6.59
N VAL A 40 9.63 -5.43 7.82
CA VAL A 40 8.42 -4.63 8.13
C VAL A 40 8.41 -3.31 7.36
N ILE A 41 9.56 -2.62 7.30
CA ILE A 41 9.67 -1.36 6.55
C ILE A 41 9.39 -1.59 5.06
N VAL A 42 9.99 -2.61 4.46
CA VAL A 42 9.77 -2.95 3.05
C VAL A 42 8.31 -3.31 2.79
N ALA A 43 7.69 -4.12 3.66
CA ALA A 43 6.27 -4.47 3.56
C ALA A 43 5.39 -3.22 3.63
N GLY A 44 5.70 -2.27 4.51
CA GLY A 44 4.99 -0.99 4.62
C GLY A 44 5.07 -0.17 3.33
N ILE A 45 6.26 -0.04 2.75
CA ILE A 45 6.47 0.70 1.49
C ILE A 45 5.66 0.06 0.35
N VAL A 46 5.72 -1.26 0.20
CA VAL A 46 4.97 -1.98 -0.84
C VAL A 46 3.46 -1.76 -0.69
N THR A 47 2.95 -1.76 0.54
CA THR A 47 1.54 -1.49 0.82
C THR A 47 1.13 -0.07 0.40
N VAL A 48 1.94 0.94 0.73
CA VAL A 48 1.66 2.34 0.36
C VAL A 48 1.67 2.52 -1.15
N VAL A 49 2.64 1.95 -1.85
CA VAL A 49 2.69 1.99 -3.33
C VAL A 49 1.47 1.32 -3.95
N GLY A 50 1.05 0.18 -3.41
CA GLY A 50 -0.18 -0.51 -3.83
C GLY A 50 -1.42 0.36 -3.63
N TYR A 51 -1.54 1.03 -2.48
CA TYR A 51 -2.64 1.95 -2.20
C TYR A 51 -2.70 3.12 -3.19
N LEU A 52 -1.57 3.77 -3.46
CA LEU A 52 -1.51 4.88 -4.42
C LEU A 52 -1.95 4.43 -5.82
N GLY A 53 -1.49 3.27 -6.27
CA GLY A 53 -1.93 2.70 -7.54
C GLY A 53 -3.43 2.39 -7.59
N THR A 54 -4.04 1.98 -6.46
CA THR A 54 -5.48 1.76 -6.38
C THR A 54 -6.26 3.08 -6.43
N VAL A 55 -5.76 4.14 -5.80
CA VAL A 55 -6.35 5.49 -5.87
C VAL A 55 -6.34 6.04 -7.30
N ASP A 56 -5.23 5.89 -8.01
CA ASP A 56 -5.12 6.34 -9.40
C ASP A 56 -6.07 5.56 -10.31
N LEU A 57 -6.14 4.24 -10.13
CA LEU A 57 -7.07 3.38 -10.88
C LEU A 57 -8.53 3.76 -10.61
N ALA A 58 -8.91 4.06 -9.37
CA ALA A 58 -10.26 4.52 -9.02
C ALA A 58 -10.60 5.86 -9.70
N ARG A 59 -9.64 6.77 -9.82
CA ARG A 59 -9.83 8.05 -10.52
C ARG A 59 -10.02 7.85 -12.03
N ASP A 60 -9.24 6.98 -12.63
CA ASP A 60 -9.36 6.68 -14.07
C ASP A 60 -10.68 5.98 -14.38
N ALA A 61 -11.09 5.03 -13.54
CA ALA A 61 -12.38 4.37 -13.63
C ALA A 61 -13.55 5.36 -13.46
N ALA A 62 -13.44 6.31 -12.52
CA ALA A 62 -14.44 7.35 -12.32
C ALA A 62 -14.56 8.29 -13.53
N ARG A 63 -13.45 8.66 -14.17
CA ARG A 63 -13.47 9.44 -15.41
C ARG A 63 -14.17 8.67 -16.54
N ALA A 64 -13.85 7.40 -16.70
CA ALA A 64 -14.50 6.56 -17.70
C ALA A 64 -16.02 6.46 -17.47
N ALA A 65 -16.43 6.26 -16.22
CA ALA A 65 -17.84 6.23 -15.82
C ALA A 65 -18.57 7.55 -16.10
N ALA A 66 -17.89 8.69 -15.91
CA ALA A 66 -18.47 10.01 -16.16
C ALA A 66 -18.64 10.34 -17.64
N LEU A 67 -17.80 9.76 -18.52
CA LEU A 67 -17.90 9.94 -19.97
C LEU A 67 -19.09 9.19 -20.58
N ASP A 68 -19.52 8.11 -19.94
CA ASP A 68 -20.70 7.34 -20.35
C ASP A 68 -21.58 7.02 -19.12
N PRO A 69 -22.36 7.98 -18.65
CA PRO A 69 -23.21 7.78 -17.46
C PRO A 69 -24.27 6.68 -17.64
N GLY A 70 -24.68 6.40 -18.89
CA GLY A 70 -25.65 5.33 -19.21
C GLY A 70 -25.05 3.93 -19.08
N ALA A 71 -23.73 3.80 -19.23
CA ALA A 71 -22.98 2.54 -19.09
C ALA A 71 -21.82 2.67 -18.08
N ALA A 72 -21.96 3.55 -17.08
CA ALA A 72 -20.92 3.94 -16.15
C ALA A 72 -20.19 2.74 -15.50
N GLU A 73 -20.94 1.73 -15.06
CA GLU A 73 -20.35 0.53 -14.45
C GLU A 73 -19.54 -0.30 -15.45
N ALA A 74 -20.03 -0.45 -16.68
CA ALA A 74 -19.32 -1.18 -17.73
C ALA A 74 -18.03 -0.47 -18.14
N ALA A 75 -18.07 0.86 -18.29
CA ALA A 75 -16.90 1.70 -18.61
C ALA A 75 -15.85 1.62 -17.49
N ALA A 76 -16.25 1.77 -16.24
CA ALA A 76 -15.34 1.65 -15.09
C ALA A 76 -14.73 0.25 -15.01
N ARG A 77 -15.53 -0.79 -15.18
CA ARG A 77 -15.07 -2.20 -15.15
C ARG A 77 -14.04 -2.48 -16.25
N GLN A 78 -14.24 -1.93 -17.45
CA GLN A 78 -13.31 -2.11 -18.57
C GLN A 78 -11.92 -1.51 -18.24
N VAL A 79 -11.87 -0.32 -17.66
CA VAL A 79 -10.62 0.33 -17.25
C VAL A 79 -9.93 -0.47 -16.15
N VAL A 80 -10.68 -0.89 -15.15
CA VAL A 80 -10.13 -1.65 -14.01
C VAL A 80 -9.61 -3.00 -14.49
N ALA A 81 -10.36 -3.74 -15.28
CA ALA A 81 -9.95 -5.05 -15.79
C ALA A 81 -8.74 -4.99 -16.74
N ALA A 82 -8.56 -3.88 -17.45
CA ALA A 82 -7.40 -3.66 -18.31
C ALA A 82 -6.11 -3.42 -17.50
N ALA A 83 -6.24 -2.83 -16.31
CA ALA A 83 -5.11 -2.54 -15.43
C ALA A 83 -4.81 -3.69 -14.46
N ASP A 84 -5.85 -4.35 -13.95
CA ASP A 84 -5.75 -5.45 -12.97
C ASP A 84 -7.00 -6.33 -13.09
N ALA A 85 -6.83 -7.53 -13.64
CA ALA A 85 -7.94 -8.47 -13.88
C ALA A 85 -8.56 -9.01 -12.57
N ASP A 86 -7.82 -8.98 -11.46
CA ASP A 86 -8.27 -9.47 -10.16
C ASP A 86 -8.93 -8.37 -9.31
N ALA A 87 -8.90 -7.11 -9.78
CA ALA A 87 -9.51 -6.00 -9.07
C ALA A 87 -11.04 -5.96 -9.26
N GLY A 88 -11.75 -5.73 -8.15
CA GLY A 88 -13.18 -5.44 -8.12
C GLY A 88 -13.46 -3.95 -8.31
N VAL A 89 -14.59 -3.63 -8.95
CA VAL A 89 -15.08 -2.26 -9.05
C VAL A 89 -16.57 -2.20 -8.75
N THR A 90 -16.97 -1.18 -7.99
CA THR A 90 -18.36 -0.86 -7.70
C THR A 90 -18.62 0.60 -8.04
N VAL A 91 -19.70 0.86 -8.80
CA VAL A 91 -20.11 2.22 -9.15
C VAL A 91 -21.45 2.50 -8.49
N THR A 92 -21.51 3.58 -7.74
CA THR A 92 -22.71 4.04 -7.04
C THR A 92 -23.03 5.46 -7.51
N GLY A 93 -24.22 5.64 -8.05
CA GLY A 93 -24.76 6.95 -8.39
C GLY A 93 -25.46 7.59 -7.19
N GLY A 94 -25.28 8.89 -7.01
CA GLY A 94 -25.94 9.68 -5.97
C GLY A 94 -26.11 11.12 -6.39
N GLY A 95 -27.10 11.81 -5.78
CA GLY A 95 -27.23 13.25 -5.87
C GLY A 95 -26.64 13.90 -4.62
N ALA A 96 -25.80 14.90 -4.82
CA ALA A 96 -25.31 15.74 -3.72
C ALA A 96 -25.75 17.19 -3.93
N VAL A 97 -26.04 17.89 -2.84
CA VAL A 97 -26.28 19.34 -2.88
C VAL A 97 -24.93 20.04 -2.85
N ALA A 98 -24.58 20.73 -3.92
CA ALA A 98 -23.36 21.52 -3.95
C ALA A 98 -23.49 22.75 -3.03
N PRO A 99 -22.49 23.07 -2.20
CA PRO A 99 -22.50 24.28 -1.38
C PRO A 99 -22.66 25.52 -2.25
N GLY A 100 -23.70 26.34 -2.00
CA GLY A 100 -23.97 27.57 -2.73
C GLY A 100 -24.74 27.41 -4.05
N SER A 101 -25.17 26.19 -4.41
CA SER A 101 -25.99 25.91 -5.60
C SER A 101 -27.47 25.75 -5.21
N ALA A 102 -28.39 26.25 -6.05
CA ALA A 102 -29.82 26.02 -5.91
C ALA A 102 -30.30 24.66 -6.44
N GLY A 103 -29.39 23.73 -6.77
CA GLY A 103 -29.72 22.46 -7.40
C GLY A 103 -28.88 21.27 -6.89
N THR A 104 -29.43 20.07 -7.13
CA THR A 104 -28.73 18.80 -6.92
C THR A 104 -27.78 18.55 -8.09
N VAL A 105 -26.52 18.29 -7.80
CA VAL A 105 -25.57 17.75 -8.78
C VAL A 105 -25.55 16.24 -8.71
N GLN A 106 -25.54 15.61 -9.85
CA GLN A 106 -25.35 14.15 -9.93
C GLN A 106 -23.88 13.82 -9.64
N THR A 107 -23.65 12.87 -8.75
CA THR A 107 -22.32 12.36 -8.44
C THR A 107 -22.23 10.86 -8.72
N LEU A 108 -21.08 10.43 -9.19
CA LEU A 108 -20.73 9.02 -9.27
C LEU A 108 -19.59 8.75 -8.28
N THR A 109 -19.76 7.73 -7.48
CA THR A 109 -18.71 7.20 -6.61
C THR A 109 -18.25 5.88 -7.20
N VAL A 110 -16.97 5.75 -7.43
CA VAL A 110 -16.34 4.53 -7.94
C VAL A 110 -15.39 4.02 -6.88
N ASP A 111 -15.66 2.83 -6.38
CA ASP A 111 -14.82 2.13 -5.43
C ASP A 111 -14.10 0.98 -6.13
N VAL A 112 -12.77 0.96 -6.01
CA VAL A 112 -11.92 -0.10 -6.55
C VAL A 112 -11.30 -0.86 -5.39
N THR A 113 -11.38 -2.19 -5.43
CA THR A 113 -10.76 -3.08 -4.44
C THR A 113 -9.78 -4.01 -5.16
N ARG A 114 -8.56 -4.06 -4.68
CA ARG A 114 -7.50 -4.92 -5.20
C ARG A 114 -7.07 -5.92 -4.13
N PRO A 115 -6.88 -7.19 -4.48
CA PRO A 115 -6.32 -8.16 -3.54
C PRO A 115 -4.89 -7.79 -3.19
N GLY A 116 -4.60 -7.67 -1.90
CA GLY A 116 -3.27 -7.44 -1.37
C GLY A 116 -2.69 -8.70 -0.75
N ARG A 117 -1.39 -8.71 -0.48
CA ARG A 117 -0.71 -9.87 0.11
C ARG A 117 -1.14 -10.17 1.55
N LEU A 118 -1.52 -9.16 2.31
CA LEU A 118 -1.91 -9.27 3.71
C LEU A 118 -3.38 -8.94 3.94
N PHE A 119 -3.91 -8.00 3.17
CA PHE A 119 -5.29 -7.52 3.23
C PHE A 119 -5.65 -6.86 1.90
N ASP A 120 -6.94 -6.80 1.60
CA ASP A 120 -7.42 -6.12 0.41
C ASP A 120 -7.23 -4.60 0.55
N ILE A 121 -6.85 -3.96 -0.56
CA ILE A 121 -6.64 -2.52 -0.64
C ILE A 121 -7.81 -1.94 -1.42
N SER A 122 -8.56 -1.03 -0.80
CA SER A 122 -9.67 -0.34 -1.45
C SER A 122 -9.44 1.16 -1.49
N ALA A 123 -9.88 1.78 -2.58
CA ALA A 123 -9.88 3.23 -2.74
C ALA A 123 -11.10 3.67 -3.55
N GLY A 124 -11.67 4.81 -3.16
CA GLY A 124 -12.82 5.41 -3.82
C GLY A 124 -12.49 6.73 -4.48
N ALA A 125 -13.17 7.03 -5.58
CA ALA A 125 -13.15 8.32 -6.23
C ALA A 125 -14.59 8.81 -6.47
N VAL A 126 -14.83 10.11 -6.21
CA VAL A 126 -16.11 10.75 -6.46
C VAL A 126 -15.94 11.75 -7.59
N ILE A 127 -16.82 11.69 -8.58
CA ILE A 127 -16.85 12.63 -9.69
C ILE A 127 -18.24 13.24 -9.83
N VAL A 128 -18.28 14.52 -10.16
CA VAL A 128 -19.53 15.21 -10.51
C VAL A 128 -19.82 14.96 -11.98
N VAL A 129 -21.04 14.53 -12.27
CA VAL A 129 -21.52 14.38 -13.65
C VAL A 129 -22.24 15.67 -14.00
N GLU A 130 -21.77 16.36 -15.05
CA GLU A 130 -22.46 17.50 -15.58
C GLU A 130 -23.80 17.06 -16.20
N PRO A 131 -24.91 17.77 -15.89
CA PRO A 131 -26.17 17.48 -16.56
C PRO A 131 -25.97 17.71 -18.06
N SER A 132 -26.17 16.68 -18.86
CA SER A 132 -26.22 16.84 -20.33
C SER A 132 -27.36 17.83 -20.60
N THR A 133 -27.01 19.01 -21.09
CA THR A 133 -27.99 19.92 -21.69
C THR A 133 -28.50 19.20 -22.92
N ALA A 134 -29.67 18.57 -22.80
CA ALA A 134 -30.41 18.13 -23.96
C ALA A 134 -30.64 19.37 -24.80
N THR A 135 -29.87 19.53 -25.88
CA THR A 135 -30.13 20.54 -26.90
C THR A 135 -31.48 20.16 -27.46
N GLY A 136 -32.52 20.82 -26.96
CA GLY A 136 -33.85 20.72 -27.54
C GLY A 136 -33.78 21.26 -28.95
N ASP A 137 -33.69 20.31 -29.92
CA ASP A 137 -33.95 20.58 -31.30
C ASP A 137 -35.43 20.90 -31.43
N THR A 138 -35.79 22.17 -31.34
CA THR A 138 -37.10 22.68 -31.72
C THR A 138 -37.04 23.04 -33.21
N SER A 139 -37.39 22.09 -34.04
CA SER A 139 -37.81 22.34 -35.44
C SER A 139 -39.26 22.76 -35.46
#